data_9cd9a6883b4fc8a237e4b341b053ab3d
#
_entry.id   9cd9a6883b4fc8a237e4b341b053ab3d
#
_cell.length_a   1.000
_cell.length_b   1.000
_cell.length_c   1.000
_cell.angle_alpha   90.00
_cell.angle_beta   90.00
_cell.angle_gamma   90.00
#
_symmetry.space_group_name_H-M   'P 1'
#
loop_
_entity.id
_entity.type
_entity.pdbx_description
1 polymer ?
#
loop_
_entity_poly.entity_id
_entity_poly.type
_entity_poly.pdbx_seq_one_letter_code
_entity_poly.pdbx_strand_id
1 'polypeptide(L)'
;MARLIARLRTLLFTNVSVRLNLFYYRRVWGMQIGEGTRISRGAKLDRTFPGGITIGRDSAITHGAIIVTHDFVNREHRPVKIGDCCFVGYNAVVLPGVTVGDHSIIAAGSLVRPRIT
;
A
#
# COMPACT_ATOMS: atom_id res chain seq x y z
N MET A 1 18.54 27.61 15.77
CA MET A 1 17.13 27.53 16.18
C MET A 1 16.17 27.34 15.01
N ALA A 2 16.31 28.09 13.93
CA ALA A 2 15.45 27.94 12.74
C ALA A 2 15.48 26.52 12.13
N ARG A 3 16.65 25.88 12.10
CA ARG A 3 16.78 24.48 11.62
C ARG A 3 16.07 23.48 12.50
N LEU A 4 16.11 23.68 13.83
CA LEU A 4 15.43 22.80 14.77
C LEU A 4 13.91 22.91 14.61
N ILE A 5 13.39 24.13 14.48
CA ILE A 5 11.96 24.36 14.29
C ILE A 5 11.50 23.74 12.98
N ALA A 6 12.29 23.89 11.90
CA ALA A 6 11.98 23.28 10.60
C ALA A 6 11.95 21.75 10.69
N ARG A 7 12.91 21.15 11.41
CA ARG A 7 12.96 19.69 11.61
C ARG A 7 11.74 19.20 12.40
N LEU A 8 11.40 19.87 13.49
CA LEU A 8 10.25 19.51 14.30
C LEU A 8 8.96 19.60 13.50
N ARG A 9 8.81 20.67 12.73
CA ARG A 9 7.64 20.86 11.87
C ARG A 9 7.53 19.76 10.82
N THR A 10 8.65 19.40 10.18
CA THR A 10 8.69 18.34 9.19
C THR A 10 8.32 16.98 9.80
N LEU A 11 8.89 16.65 10.96
CA LEU A 11 8.59 15.41 11.66
C LEU A 11 7.13 15.32 12.07
N LEU A 12 6.58 16.40 12.65
CA LEU A 12 5.18 16.44 13.05
C LEU A 12 4.26 16.31 11.82
N PHE A 13 4.55 17.03 10.76
CA PHE A 13 3.76 16.97 9.53
C PHE A 13 3.79 15.57 8.93
N THR A 14 4.95 14.94 8.86
CA THR A 14 5.10 13.58 8.32
C THR A 14 4.31 12.58 9.15
N ASN A 15 4.41 12.63 10.48
CA ASN A 15 3.69 11.73 11.36
C ASN A 15 2.18 11.91 11.25
N VAL A 16 1.72 13.15 11.25
CA VAL A 16 0.28 13.45 11.10
C VAL A 16 -0.22 13.01 9.74
N SER A 17 0.54 13.27 8.68
CA SER A 17 0.18 12.89 7.31
C SER A 17 0.06 11.37 7.17
N VAL A 18 0.99 10.61 7.75
CA VAL A 18 0.94 9.14 7.72
C VAL A 18 -0.30 8.63 8.46
N ARG A 19 -0.59 9.16 9.64
CA ARG A 19 -1.75 8.74 10.43
C ARG A 19 -3.07 9.08 9.75
N LEU A 20 -3.17 10.27 9.15
CA LEU A 20 -4.38 10.68 8.42
C LEU A 20 -4.58 9.79 7.19
N ASN A 21 -3.50 9.45 6.51
CA ASN A 21 -3.55 8.59 5.34
C ASN A 21 -4.04 7.19 5.70
N LEU A 22 -3.51 6.61 6.78
CA LEU A 22 -3.96 5.31 7.28
C LEU A 22 -5.43 5.35 7.71
N PHE A 23 -5.82 6.40 8.41
CA PHE A 23 -7.21 6.60 8.82
C PHE A 23 -8.14 6.63 7.61
N TYR A 24 -7.75 7.37 6.57
CA TYR A 24 -8.52 7.46 5.33
C TYR A 24 -8.75 6.09 4.70
N TYR A 25 -7.68 5.32 4.50
CA TYR A 25 -7.81 4.00 3.88
C TYR A 25 -8.56 3.01 4.76
N ARG A 26 -8.33 3.04 6.06
CA ARG A 26 -8.98 2.11 7.00
C ARG A 26 -10.46 2.41 7.19
N ARG A 27 -10.80 3.66 7.46
CA ARG A 27 -12.16 4.05 7.87
C ARG A 27 -13.06 4.38 6.70
N VAL A 28 -12.55 5.11 5.71
CA VAL A 28 -13.36 5.51 4.56
C VAL A 28 -13.54 4.34 3.60
N TRP A 29 -12.47 3.58 3.32
CA TRP A 29 -12.50 2.51 2.35
C TRP A 29 -12.57 1.10 2.95
N GLY A 30 -12.34 0.95 4.25
CA GLY A 30 -12.41 -0.36 4.91
C GLY A 30 -11.28 -1.32 4.59
N MET A 31 -10.13 -0.79 4.18
CA MET A 31 -8.94 -1.60 3.94
C MET A 31 -8.28 -1.98 5.25
N GLN A 32 -7.65 -3.15 5.28
CA GLN A 32 -6.90 -3.63 6.46
C GLN A 32 -5.43 -3.29 6.29
N ILE A 33 -4.98 -2.24 6.97
CA ILE A 33 -3.61 -1.75 6.86
C ILE A 33 -3.00 -1.68 8.25
N GLY A 34 -1.83 -2.30 8.42
CA GLY A 34 -1.12 -2.36 9.70
C GLY A 34 -0.48 -1.02 10.10
N GLU A 35 -0.13 -0.91 11.37
CA GLU A 35 0.53 0.28 11.90
C GLU A 35 1.89 0.51 11.25
N GLY A 36 2.25 1.77 11.08
CA GLY A 36 3.55 2.16 10.55
C GLY A 36 3.67 2.05 9.02
N THR A 37 2.66 1.52 8.34
CA THR A 37 2.68 1.38 6.89
C THR A 37 2.46 2.74 6.24
N ARG A 38 3.26 3.03 5.23
CA ARG A 38 3.22 4.28 4.49
C ARG A 38 2.71 4.05 3.09
N ILE A 39 1.68 4.80 2.71
CA ILE A 39 1.10 4.74 1.38
C ILE A 39 1.31 6.10 0.74
N SER A 40 2.06 6.14 -0.35
CA SER A 40 2.33 7.38 -1.08
C SER A 40 1.03 7.92 -1.70
N ARG A 41 0.94 9.24 -1.82
CA ARG A 41 -0.21 9.88 -2.47
C ARG A 41 -0.40 9.42 -3.91
N GLY A 42 0.69 9.10 -4.60
CA GLY A 42 0.62 8.62 -5.98
C GLY A 42 0.33 7.15 -6.12
N ALA A 43 0.23 6.40 -5.01
CA ALA A 43 -0.13 4.99 -5.05
C ALA A 43 -1.64 4.86 -5.29
N LYS A 44 -2.02 3.83 -6.05
CA LYS A 44 -3.42 3.57 -6.39
C LYS A 44 -3.84 2.22 -5.82
N LEU A 45 -4.65 2.27 -4.77
CA LEU A 45 -5.26 1.07 -4.19
C LEU A 45 -6.68 0.94 -4.72
N ASP A 46 -7.01 -0.23 -5.23
CA ASP A 46 -8.28 -0.49 -5.89
C ASP A 46 -9.45 -0.27 -4.93
N ARG A 47 -10.37 0.60 -5.30
CA ARG A 47 -11.53 0.96 -4.49
C ARG A 47 -12.78 0.17 -4.85
N THR A 48 -12.71 -0.68 -5.88
CA THR A 48 -13.87 -1.50 -6.28
C THR A 48 -14.11 -2.65 -5.33
N PHE A 49 -13.07 -3.12 -4.65
CA PHE A 49 -13.18 -4.13 -3.58
C PHE A 49 -12.17 -3.80 -2.48
N PRO A 50 -12.39 -2.69 -1.76
CA PRO A 50 -11.40 -2.23 -0.79
C PRO A 50 -11.20 -3.19 0.39
N GLY A 51 -12.24 -3.90 0.81
CA GLY A 51 -12.12 -4.92 1.86
C GLY A 51 -11.23 -6.09 1.49
N GLY A 52 -10.88 -6.25 0.23
CA GLY A 52 -9.97 -7.27 -0.26
C GLY A 52 -8.50 -6.88 -0.19
N ILE A 53 -8.17 -5.66 0.25
CA ILE A 53 -6.79 -5.23 0.40
C ILE A 53 -6.36 -5.35 1.85
N THR A 54 -5.32 -6.16 2.08
CA THR A 54 -4.70 -6.33 3.39
C THR A 54 -3.21 -6.04 3.26
N ILE A 55 -2.71 -5.09 4.02
CA ILE A 55 -1.30 -4.72 4.06
C ILE A 55 -0.85 -4.79 5.51
N GLY A 56 0.26 -5.46 5.77
CA GLY A 56 0.79 -5.64 7.11
C GLY A 56 1.39 -4.35 7.69
N ARG A 57 2.18 -4.53 8.75
CA ARG A 57 2.81 -3.43 9.49
C ARG A 57 4.12 -3.02 8.82
N ASP A 58 4.47 -1.73 8.97
CA ASP A 58 5.76 -1.18 8.57
C ASP A 58 6.13 -1.45 7.11
N SER A 59 5.12 -1.56 6.26
CA SER A 59 5.30 -1.71 4.82
C SER A 59 5.26 -0.34 4.13
N ALA A 60 5.74 -0.28 2.90
CA ALA A 60 5.72 0.95 2.11
C ALA A 60 5.17 0.68 0.71
N ILE A 61 4.15 1.42 0.35
CA ILE A 61 3.58 1.41 -1.00
C ILE A 61 3.97 2.74 -1.64
N THR A 62 4.84 2.71 -2.63
CA THR A 62 5.45 3.91 -3.15
C THR A 62 4.67 4.52 -4.31
N HIS A 63 5.14 5.69 -4.78
CA HIS A 63 4.48 6.48 -5.81
C HIS A 63 4.28 5.67 -7.10
N GLY A 64 3.09 5.71 -7.64
CA GLY A 64 2.74 5.04 -8.88
C GLY A 64 2.51 3.54 -8.75
N ALA A 65 2.72 2.95 -7.57
CA ALA A 65 2.38 1.55 -7.34
C ALA A 65 0.87 1.37 -7.40
N ILE A 66 0.43 0.28 -8.01
CA ILE A 66 -1.00 -0.02 -8.22
C ILE A 66 -1.31 -1.38 -7.60
N ILE A 67 -2.29 -1.42 -6.71
CA ILE A 67 -2.80 -2.67 -6.15
C ILE A 67 -4.21 -2.89 -6.67
N VAL A 68 -4.40 -3.97 -7.42
CA VAL A 68 -5.65 -4.26 -8.13
C VAL A 68 -6.32 -5.47 -7.52
N THR A 69 -7.61 -5.38 -7.25
CA THR A 69 -8.40 -6.48 -6.69
C THR A 69 -9.52 -6.95 -7.63
N HIS A 70 -9.74 -6.26 -8.75
CA HIS A 70 -10.74 -6.67 -9.72
C HIS A 70 -10.10 -7.34 -10.93
N ASP A 71 -10.70 -8.44 -11.36
CA ASP A 71 -10.26 -9.22 -12.53
C ASP A 71 -11.32 -9.06 -13.62
N PHE A 72 -11.02 -8.24 -14.63
CA PHE A 72 -11.93 -8.01 -15.76
C PHE A 72 -12.13 -9.25 -16.63
N VAL A 73 -11.11 -10.09 -16.71
CA VAL A 73 -11.17 -11.27 -17.61
C VAL A 73 -12.15 -12.28 -17.05
N ASN A 74 -12.05 -12.59 -15.77
CA ASN A 74 -12.90 -13.56 -15.09
C ASN A 74 -14.12 -12.93 -14.43
N ARG A 75 -14.27 -11.61 -14.51
CA ARG A 75 -15.37 -10.85 -13.91
C ARG A 75 -15.56 -11.13 -12.43
N GLU A 76 -14.45 -11.20 -11.69
CA GLU A 76 -14.47 -11.46 -10.25
C GLU A 76 -13.55 -10.51 -9.50
N HIS A 77 -13.71 -10.47 -8.19
CA HIS A 77 -12.80 -9.76 -7.29
C HIS A 77 -11.97 -10.79 -6.53
N ARG A 78 -10.67 -10.53 -6.44
CA ARG A 78 -9.74 -11.39 -5.69
C ARG A 78 -8.96 -10.54 -4.71
N PRO A 79 -8.84 -10.99 -3.45
CA PRO A 79 -8.09 -10.23 -2.46
C PRO A 79 -6.60 -10.20 -2.77
N VAL A 80 -5.95 -9.11 -2.33
CA VAL A 80 -4.51 -8.97 -2.35
C VAL A 80 -4.04 -8.84 -0.91
N LYS A 81 -3.02 -9.62 -0.57
CA LYS A 81 -2.42 -9.58 0.75
C LYS A 81 -0.95 -9.27 0.65
N ILE A 82 -0.53 -8.21 1.32
CA ILE A 82 0.88 -7.82 1.43
C ILE A 82 1.27 -7.95 2.90
N GLY A 83 2.37 -8.63 3.17
CA GLY A 83 2.81 -8.91 4.53
C GLY A 83 3.43 -7.71 5.25
N ASP A 84 4.12 -8.00 6.35
CA ASP A 84 4.80 -7.00 7.15
C ASP A 84 6.16 -6.63 6.55
N CYS A 85 6.60 -5.40 6.77
CA CYS A 85 7.92 -4.92 6.36
C CYS A 85 8.22 -5.14 4.87
N CYS A 86 7.19 -5.00 4.02
CA CYS A 86 7.33 -5.12 2.58
C CYS A 86 7.56 -3.75 1.95
N PHE A 87 8.27 -3.74 0.83
CA PHE A 87 8.48 -2.54 0.04
C PHE A 87 7.96 -2.78 -1.38
N VAL A 88 6.99 -1.99 -1.80
CA VAL A 88 6.45 -2.03 -3.16
C VAL A 88 7.01 -0.84 -3.92
N GLY A 89 7.87 -1.11 -4.88
CA GLY A 89 8.63 -0.09 -5.62
C GLY A 89 7.78 0.79 -6.53
N TYR A 90 8.39 1.86 -7.03
CA TYR A 90 7.71 2.82 -7.91
C TYR A 90 7.10 2.14 -9.12
N ASN A 91 5.86 2.46 -9.41
CA ASN A 91 5.14 1.98 -10.60
C ASN A 91 5.01 0.46 -10.69
N ALA A 92 5.20 -0.27 -9.59
CA ALA A 92 4.93 -1.70 -9.55
C ALA A 92 3.43 -1.94 -9.60
N VAL A 93 3.01 -3.04 -10.20
CA VAL A 93 1.61 -3.42 -10.29
C VAL A 93 1.43 -4.77 -9.61
N VAL A 94 0.53 -4.82 -8.61
CA VAL A 94 0.18 -6.06 -7.91
C VAL A 94 -1.22 -6.46 -8.35
N LEU A 95 -1.31 -7.61 -9.00
CA LEU A 95 -2.55 -8.09 -9.60
C LEU A 95 -3.45 -8.83 -8.60
N PRO A 96 -4.75 -9.00 -8.93
CA PRO A 96 -5.70 -9.68 -8.04
C PRO A 96 -5.24 -11.09 -7.66
N GLY A 97 -5.46 -11.46 -6.41
CA GLY A 97 -5.14 -12.78 -5.90
C GLY A 97 -3.71 -12.98 -5.43
N VAL A 98 -2.87 -11.95 -5.50
CA VAL A 98 -1.47 -12.03 -5.09
C VAL A 98 -1.34 -12.00 -3.56
N THR A 99 -0.52 -12.88 -3.03
CA THR A 99 -0.06 -12.83 -1.63
C THR A 99 1.44 -12.59 -1.63
N VAL A 100 1.86 -11.51 -0.97
CA VAL A 100 3.27 -11.15 -0.82
C VAL A 100 3.69 -11.47 0.61
N GLY A 101 4.73 -12.29 0.76
CA GLY A 101 5.25 -12.68 2.08
C GLY A 101 5.95 -11.52 2.79
N ASP A 102 6.13 -11.66 4.10
CA ASP A 102 6.80 -10.66 4.92
C ASP A 102 8.23 -10.39 4.44
N HIS A 103 8.71 -9.18 4.66
CA HIS A 103 10.07 -8.75 4.32
C HIS A 103 10.42 -8.86 2.83
N SER A 104 9.42 -8.78 1.96
CA SER A 104 9.62 -8.84 0.51
C SER A 104 9.88 -7.45 -0.06
N ILE A 105 10.68 -7.40 -1.11
CA ILE A 105 10.92 -6.18 -1.89
C ILE A 105 10.42 -6.42 -3.30
N ILE A 106 9.47 -5.63 -3.73
CA ILE A 106 8.99 -5.64 -5.11
C ILE A 106 9.69 -4.50 -5.83
N ALA A 107 10.50 -4.84 -6.83
CA ALA A 107 11.29 -3.85 -7.55
C ALA A 107 10.40 -2.88 -8.33
N ALA A 108 10.90 -1.67 -8.55
CA ALA A 108 10.19 -0.66 -9.33
C ALA A 108 9.85 -1.20 -10.73
N GLY A 109 8.65 -0.90 -11.18
CA GLY A 109 8.16 -1.34 -12.50
C GLY A 109 7.78 -2.80 -12.62
N SER A 110 7.85 -3.57 -11.54
CA SER A 110 7.52 -5.00 -11.59
C SER A 110 6.02 -5.23 -11.74
N LEU A 111 5.69 -6.30 -12.44
CA LEU A 111 4.33 -6.81 -12.52
C LEU A 111 4.27 -8.10 -11.69
N VAL A 112 3.53 -8.06 -10.60
CA VAL A 112 3.39 -9.21 -9.69
C VAL A 112 2.07 -9.91 -9.97
N ARG A 113 2.15 -11.16 -10.37
CA ARG A 113 0.99 -11.99 -10.73
C ARG A 113 0.79 -13.10 -9.72
N PRO A 114 -0.46 -13.59 -9.58
CA PRO A 114 -0.68 -14.80 -8.78
C PRO A 114 0.09 -15.97 -9.37
N ARG A 115 0.49 -16.88 -8.49
CA ARG A 115 1.16 -18.10 -8.93
C ARG A 115 0.21 -18.92 -9.78
N ILE A 116 0.66 -19.27 -10.98
CA ILE A 116 -0.11 -20.14 -11.89
C ILE A 116 0.24 -21.57 -11.53
N THR A 117 -0.76 -22.34 -11.16
CA THR A 117 -0.63 -23.78 -10.90
C THR A 117 -1.32 -24.58 -11.97
#